data_d15f00a8e9985876351cdccb36c1243f
#
_entry.id   d15f00a8e9985876351cdccb36c1243f
#
_cell.length_a   1.000
_cell.length_b   1.000
_cell.length_c   1.000
_cell.angle_alpha   90.00
_cell.angle_beta   90.00
_cell.angle_gamma   90.00
#
_symmetry.space_group_name_H-M   'P 1'
#
loop_
_entity.id
_entity.type
_entity.pdbx_description
1 polymer ?
#
loop_
_entity_poly.entity_id
_entity_poly.type
_entity_poly.pdbx_seq_one_letter_code
_entity_poly.pdbx_strand_id
1 'polypeptide(L)'
;MKNEFNVYAIKDSLNGFGTLSVDSNDDVAMRNFAYAVSSGILSFAASDYSLYRIGTYNISSGHLDPCEPVFVVSGIDAKHMYA
;
A
#
# COMPACT_ATOMS: atom_id res chain seq x y z
N MET A 1 13.91 8.52 17.07
CA MET A 1 13.80 7.72 15.83
C MET A 1 12.50 6.96 15.83
N LYS A 2 11.83 6.92 14.69
CA LYS A 2 10.56 6.22 14.56
C LYS A 2 10.83 4.72 14.41
N ASN A 3 10.33 3.91 15.36
CA ASN A 3 10.45 2.46 15.28
C ASN A 3 9.22 1.78 14.71
N GLU A 4 8.12 2.51 14.61
CA GLU A 4 6.85 1.95 14.15
C GLU A 4 6.60 2.36 12.70
N PHE A 5 6.42 1.35 11.85
CA PHE A 5 6.08 1.52 10.44
C PHE A 5 4.65 1.03 10.23
N ASN A 6 4.09 1.35 9.09
CA ASN A 6 2.76 0.88 8.73
C ASN A 6 2.86 -0.33 7.80
N VAL A 7 1.86 -1.20 7.88
CA VAL A 7 1.73 -2.37 7.00
C VAL A 7 0.62 -2.08 6.02
N TYR A 8 0.88 -2.32 4.75
CA TYR A 8 -0.06 -2.05 3.66
C TYR A 8 -0.34 -3.33 2.89
N ALA A 9 -1.52 -3.37 2.27
CA ALA A 9 -1.88 -4.45 1.37
C ALA A 9 -2.49 -3.84 0.11
N ILE A 10 -2.16 -4.42 -1.03
CA ILE A 10 -2.78 -4.04 -2.30
C ILE A 10 -4.01 -4.91 -2.45
N LYS A 11 -5.17 -4.28 -2.63
CA LYS A 11 -6.42 -4.99 -2.87
C LYS A 11 -6.69 -5.02 -4.37
N ASP A 12 -6.90 -6.22 -4.88
CA ASP A 12 -7.33 -6.48 -6.25
C ASP A 12 -8.85 -6.67 -6.22
N SER A 13 -9.59 -5.94 -7.01
CA SER A 13 -11.06 -6.04 -7.04
C SER A 13 -11.55 -7.44 -7.39
N LEU A 14 -10.72 -8.24 -8.08
CA LEU A 14 -11.07 -9.59 -8.49
C LEU A 14 -10.63 -10.67 -7.49
N ASN A 15 -9.53 -10.44 -6.78
CA ASN A 15 -8.91 -11.46 -5.92
C ASN A 15 -8.96 -11.13 -4.43
N GLY A 16 -9.26 -9.89 -4.07
CA GLY A 16 -9.18 -9.45 -2.68
C GLY A 16 -7.80 -8.93 -2.32
N PHE A 17 -7.49 -8.96 -1.03
CA PHE A 17 -6.22 -8.45 -0.53
C PHE A 17 -5.06 -9.37 -0.88
N GLY A 18 -3.97 -8.79 -1.33
CA GLY A 18 -2.75 -9.54 -1.67
C GLY A 18 -1.52 -8.78 -1.21
N THR A 19 -0.48 -8.80 -1.99
CA THR A 19 0.85 -8.21 -1.76
C THR A 19 0.95 -7.27 -0.56
N LEU A 20 1.73 -7.66 0.45
CA LEU A 20 1.97 -6.86 1.64
C LEU A 20 3.25 -6.05 1.49
N SER A 21 3.27 -4.86 2.10
CA SER A 21 4.48 -4.05 2.17
C SER A 21 4.53 -3.31 3.50
N VAL A 22 5.72 -2.88 3.88
CA VAL A 22 5.96 -2.10 5.09
C VAL A 22 6.62 -0.80 4.68
N ASP A 23 6.00 0.33 5.02
CA ASP A 23 6.52 1.65 4.69
C ASP A 23 6.38 2.57 5.90
N SER A 24 7.22 3.62 5.94
CA SER A 24 7.27 4.50 7.11
C SER A 24 6.01 5.35 7.29
N ASN A 25 5.31 5.68 6.22
CA ASN A 25 4.09 6.47 6.27
C ASN A 25 3.29 6.29 4.99
N ASP A 26 2.07 6.85 4.97
CA ASP A 26 1.16 6.72 3.84
C ASP A 26 1.74 7.36 2.57
N ASP A 27 2.45 8.48 2.69
CA ASP A 27 3.00 9.16 1.51
C ASP A 27 4.05 8.30 0.79
N VAL A 28 4.91 7.65 1.55
CA VAL A 28 5.91 6.74 0.97
C VAL A 28 5.23 5.53 0.34
N ALA A 29 4.23 4.97 1.03
CA ALA A 29 3.48 3.83 0.52
C ALA A 29 2.74 4.19 -0.77
N MET A 30 2.11 5.36 -0.83
CA MET A 30 1.42 5.82 -2.03
C MET A 30 2.38 5.99 -3.21
N ARG A 31 3.57 6.55 -2.96
CA ARG A 31 4.58 6.72 -4.01
C ARG A 31 5.01 5.37 -4.58
N ASN A 32 5.28 4.40 -3.71
CA ASN A 32 5.71 3.08 -4.14
C ASN A 32 4.60 2.35 -4.89
N PHE A 33 3.36 2.49 -4.41
CA PHE A 33 2.19 1.93 -5.08
C PHE A 33 1.97 2.60 -6.44
N ALA A 34 2.13 3.93 -6.50
CA ALA A 34 1.98 4.68 -7.75
C ALA A 34 2.97 4.20 -8.81
N TYR A 35 4.20 3.89 -8.42
CA TYR A 35 5.17 3.33 -9.35
C TYR A 35 4.68 2.01 -9.93
N ALA A 36 4.17 1.13 -9.07
CA ALA A 36 3.70 -0.19 -9.51
C ALA A 36 2.53 -0.10 -10.50
N VAL A 37 1.60 0.84 -10.30
CA VAL A 37 0.42 0.99 -11.17
C VAL A 37 0.65 1.91 -12.37
N SER A 38 1.76 2.65 -12.38
CA SER A 38 2.07 3.54 -13.51
C SER A 38 3.00 2.89 -14.52
N SER A 39 4.05 2.23 -14.05
CA SER A 39 5.08 1.67 -14.92
C SER A 39 5.56 0.30 -14.49
N GLY A 40 5.03 -0.20 -13.37
CA GLY A 40 5.41 -1.49 -12.83
C GLY A 40 4.52 -2.61 -13.32
N ILE A 41 4.59 -3.73 -12.63
CA ILE A 41 3.90 -4.97 -12.99
C ILE A 41 2.36 -4.83 -12.95
N LEU A 42 1.83 -3.88 -12.16
CA LEU A 42 0.38 -3.70 -12.02
C LEU A 42 -0.20 -2.67 -13.01
N SER A 43 0.63 -2.11 -13.89
CA SER A 43 0.20 -1.00 -14.75
C SER A 43 -0.90 -1.38 -15.73
N PHE A 44 -0.97 -2.64 -16.13
CA PHE A 44 -1.99 -3.10 -17.08
C PHE A 44 -3.41 -3.08 -16.53
N ALA A 45 -3.57 -3.05 -15.21
CA ALA A 45 -4.88 -3.12 -14.56
C ALA A 45 -5.00 -2.15 -13.38
N ALA A 46 -4.46 -0.93 -13.53
CA ALA A 46 -4.43 0.05 -12.45
C ALA A 46 -5.81 0.31 -11.84
N SER A 47 -6.87 0.26 -12.66
CA SER A 47 -8.24 0.51 -12.17
C SER A 47 -8.76 -0.58 -11.23
N ASP A 48 -8.13 -1.76 -11.22
CA ASP A 48 -8.55 -2.87 -10.35
C ASP A 48 -7.87 -2.87 -8.99
N TYR A 49 -6.85 -2.03 -8.79
CA TYR A 49 -6.04 -2.06 -7.59
C TYR A 49 -6.27 -0.85 -6.69
N SER A 50 -6.18 -1.08 -5.39
CA SER A 50 -6.25 -0.05 -4.36
C SER A 50 -5.27 -0.38 -3.25
N LEU A 51 -4.77 0.65 -2.56
CA LEU A 51 -3.86 0.48 -1.44
C LEU A 51 -4.61 0.69 -0.13
N TYR A 52 -4.44 -0.23 0.80
CA TYR A 52 -5.02 -0.16 2.15
C TYR A 52 -3.93 -0.28 3.19
N ARG A 53 -4.11 0.43 4.30
CA ARG A 53 -3.29 0.24 5.51
C ARG A 53 -3.99 -0.78 6.39
N ILE A 54 -3.27 -1.83 6.80
CA ILE A 54 -3.87 -2.96 7.51
C ILE A 54 -3.26 -3.20 8.89
N GLY A 55 -2.29 -2.39 9.30
CA GLY A 55 -1.69 -2.56 10.62
C GLY A 55 -0.45 -1.72 10.80
N THR A 56 0.22 -1.94 11.92
CA THR A 56 1.50 -1.32 12.25
C THR A 56 2.52 -2.38 12.57
N TYR A 57 3.79 -2.04 12.38
CA TYR A 57 4.90 -2.97 12.56
C TYR A 57 6.04 -2.26 13.29
N ASN A 58 6.48 -2.85 14.40
CA ASN A 58 7.61 -2.31 15.15
C ASN A 58 8.88 -2.96 14.62
N ILE A 59 9.73 -2.16 13.97
CA ILE A 59 10.92 -2.68 13.31
C ILE A 59 12.02 -3.10 14.30
N SER A 60 11.91 -2.67 15.56
CA SER A 60 12.89 -3.07 16.59
C SER A 60 12.52 -4.40 17.23
N SER A 61 11.25 -4.63 17.49
CA SER A 61 10.78 -5.84 18.18
C SER A 61 10.25 -6.91 17.25
N GLY A 62 9.90 -6.53 16.01
CA GLY A 62 9.23 -7.45 15.07
C GLY A 62 7.76 -7.62 15.35
N HIS A 63 7.18 -6.80 16.24
CA HIS A 63 5.79 -6.93 16.66
C HIS A 63 4.86 -6.35 15.60
N LEU A 64 3.85 -7.12 15.19
CA LEU A 64 2.87 -6.73 14.18
C LEU A 64 1.50 -6.59 14.84
N ASP A 65 0.90 -5.40 14.74
CA ASP A 65 -0.44 -5.12 15.27
C ASP A 65 -1.40 -4.88 14.10
N PRO A 66 -2.41 -5.75 13.91
CA PRO A 66 -3.38 -5.54 12.86
C PRO A 66 -4.38 -4.44 13.20
N CYS A 67 -4.97 -3.83 12.18
CA CYS A 67 -6.08 -2.91 12.33
C CYS A 67 -7.12 -3.20 11.24
N GLU A 68 -8.30 -2.62 11.37
CA GLU A 68 -9.28 -2.67 10.30
C GLU A 68 -8.67 -2.03 9.06
N PRO A 69 -8.85 -2.61 7.87
CA PRO A 69 -8.29 -2.03 6.65
C PRO A 69 -8.79 -0.61 6.42
N VAL A 70 -7.84 0.30 6.19
CA VAL A 70 -8.13 1.71 5.95
C VAL A 70 -7.73 2.03 4.51
N PHE A 71 -8.69 2.50 3.71
CA PHE A 71 -8.43 2.89 2.33
C PHE A 71 -7.43 4.04 2.29
N VAL A 72 -6.39 3.93 1.47
CA VAL A 72 -5.37 4.96 1.31
C VAL A 72 -5.52 5.66 -0.03
N VAL A 73 -5.49 4.90 -1.13
CA VAL A 73 -5.57 5.48 -2.47
C VAL A 73 -5.95 4.41 -3.48
N SER A 74 -6.69 4.80 -4.53
CA SER A 74 -6.96 3.91 -5.65
C SER A 74 -5.79 3.89 -6.61
N GLY A 75 -5.69 2.84 -7.44
CA GLY A 75 -4.66 2.76 -8.45
C GLY A 75 -4.73 3.89 -9.47
N ILE A 76 -5.94 4.27 -9.87
CA ILE A 76 -6.13 5.37 -10.83
C ILE A 76 -5.67 6.70 -10.23
N ASP A 77 -6.05 6.99 -8.98
CA ASP A 77 -5.64 8.23 -8.33
C ASP A 77 -4.13 8.27 -8.11
N ALA A 78 -3.54 7.16 -7.67
CA ALA A 78 -2.09 7.07 -7.48
C ALA A 78 -1.35 7.33 -8.78
N LYS A 79 -1.84 6.75 -9.88
CA LYS A 79 -1.26 6.94 -11.21
C LYS A 79 -1.27 8.41 -11.62
N HIS A 80 -2.37 9.12 -11.35
CA HIS A 80 -2.49 10.54 -11.69
C HIS A 80 -1.63 11.44 -10.79
N MET A 81 -1.49 11.09 -9.52
CA MET A 81 -0.70 11.90 -8.57
C MET A 81 0.79 11.93 -8.92
N TYR A 82 1.30 10.86 -9.52
CA TYR A 82 2.74 10.70 -9.76
C TYR A 82 3.08 10.52 -11.25
N ALA A 83 2.10 10.74 -12.11
CA ALA A 83 2.31 10.59 -13.56
C ALA A 83 3.17 11.69 -14.14
#